data_6265fa6c26f814018106e8f44885fe48
#
_entry.id   6265fa6c26f814018106e8f44885fe48
#
_cell.length_a   1.000
_cell.length_b   1.000
_cell.length_c   1.000
_cell.angle_alpha   90.00
_cell.angle_beta   90.00
_cell.angle_gamma   90.00
#
_symmetry.space_group_name_H-M   'P 1'
#
loop_
_entity.id
_entity.type
_entity.pdbx_description
1 polymer ?
#
loop_
_entity_poly.entity_id
_entity_poly.type
_entity_poly.pdbx_seq_one_letter_code
_entity_poly.pdbx_strand_id
1 'polypeptide(L)'
;MSSAGDKNCINKTTIEDHRLSVAKRMAESRKPKTEMVIQLLDSALKADIVADYVLFDTWFTTAPLITAIRERGLHVIGMLKHMKNSSYLYEGKYYTLKALLQKVERQQTQDKSCSFARSIVVGTLVTDKNPKAQKVKLVFVRNQKQR
;
A
#
# COMPACT_ATOMS: atom_id res chain seq x y z
N MET A 1 -0.12 -12.85 -5.80
CA MET A 1 -0.07 -13.43 -7.16
C MET A 1 0.28 -12.30 -8.11
N SER A 2 1.45 -12.33 -8.77
CA SER A 2 1.75 -11.38 -9.83
C SER A 2 0.75 -11.61 -10.95
N SER A 3 0.29 -10.54 -11.61
CA SER A 3 -0.38 -10.68 -12.89
C SER A 3 0.48 -11.58 -13.75
N ALA A 4 -0.10 -12.62 -14.33
CA ALA A 4 0.61 -13.46 -15.27
C ALA A 4 1.14 -12.57 -16.39
N GLY A 5 2.42 -12.26 -16.33
CA GLY A 5 3.09 -11.70 -17.50
C GLY A 5 3.06 -12.74 -18.62
N ASP A 6 3.39 -12.35 -19.83
CA ASP A 6 3.36 -13.21 -21.03
C ASP A 6 4.04 -14.60 -20.84
N LYS A 7 4.92 -14.72 -19.86
CA LYS A 7 5.60 -15.98 -19.52
C LYS A 7 4.71 -17.03 -18.85
N ASN A 8 3.60 -16.64 -18.24
CA ASN A 8 2.68 -17.54 -17.51
C ASN A 8 1.33 -17.71 -18.24
N CYS A 9 1.15 -17.14 -19.41
CA CYS A 9 -0.01 -17.40 -20.26
C CYS A 9 0.13 -18.79 -20.92
N ILE A 10 -0.65 -19.75 -20.44
CA ILE A 10 -0.68 -21.12 -20.98
C ILE A 10 -1.21 -21.14 -22.42
N ASN A 11 -2.03 -20.18 -22.80
CA ASN A 11 -2.59 -20.04 -24.15
C ASN A 11 -2.33 -18.63 -24.71
N LYS A 12 -1.42 -18.57 -25.67
CA LYS A 12 -1.22 -17.35 -26.51
C LYS A 12 -2.30 -17.24 -27.60
N THR A 13 -3.55 -17.50 -27.26
CA THR A 13 -4.64 -17.36 -28.23
C THR A 13 -4.81 -15.88 -28.52
N THR A 14 -4.50 -15.49 -29.73
CA THR A 14 -4.77 -14.13 -30.21
C THR A 14 -6.26 -14.06 -30.51
N ILE A 15 -7.01 -13.29 -29.75
CA ILE A 15 -8.42 -13.02 -30.03
C ILE A 15 -8.46 -11.85 -30.98
N GLU A 16 -8.85 -12.10 -32.23
CA GLU A 16 -8.92 -11.09 -33.29
C GLU A 16 -10.02 -10.06 -33.05
N ASP A 17 -11.14 -10.46 -32.44
CA ASP A 17 -12.23 -9.54 -32.12
C ASP A 17 -12.09 -8.96 -30.70
N HIS A 18 -11.56 -7.74 -30.62
CA HIS A 18 -11.39 -6.99 -29.39
C HIS A 18 -12.70 -6.52 -28.72
N ARG A 19 -13.87 -6.70 -29.38
CA ARG A 19 -15.18 -6.36 -28.82
C ARG A 19 -15.67 -7.43 -27.86
N LEU A 20 -15.17 -8.66 -27.98
CA LEU A 20 -15.56 -9.76 -27.11
C LEU A 20 -15.15 -9.49 -25.65
N SER A 21 -16.02 -9.86 -24.73
CA SER A 21 -15.77 -9.74 -23.29
C SER A 21 -14.49 -10.47 -22.83
N VAL A 22 -14.17 -11.59 -23.51
CA VAL A 22 -12.95 -12.37 -23.26
C VAL A 22 -11.71 -11.58 -23.66
N ALA A 23 -11.71 -10.93 -24.82
CA ALA A 23 -10.60 -10.09 -25.27
C ALA A 23 -10.35 -8.93 -24.32
N LYS A 24 -11.40 -8.27 -23.81
CA LYS A 24 -11.31 -7.22 -22.79
C LYS A 24 -10.70 -7.74 -21.49
N ARG A 25 -11.17 -8.88 -20.99
CA ARG A 25 -10.63 -9.50 -19.77
C ARG A 25 -9.15 -9.90 -19.92
N MET A 26 -8.76 -10.41 -21.07
CA MET A 26 -7.35 -10.73 -21.37
C MET A 26 -6.48 -9.47 -21.40
N ALA A 27 -6.96 -8.38 -22.01
CA ALA A 27 -6.27 -7.10 -22.01
C ALA A 27 -6.13 -6.54 -20.57
N GLU A 28 -7.19 -6.63 -19.78
CA GLU A 28 -7.18 -6.21 -18.36
C GLU A 28 -6.21 -7.05 -17.52
N SER A 29 -6.14 -8.36 -17.74
CA SER A 29 -5.23 -9.24 -16.97
C SER A 29 -3.74 -8.92 -17.18
N ARG A 30 -3.39 -8.25 -18.27
CA ARG A 30 -2.02 -7.79 -18.59
C ARG A 30 -1.65 -6.48 -17.92
N LYS A 31 -2.63 -5.71 -17.44
CA LYS A 31 -2.38 -4.45 -16.75
C LYS A 31 -1.75 -4.65 -15.37
N PRO A 32 -0.87 -3.74 -14.93
CA PRO A 32 -0.39 -3.75 -13.55
C PRO A 32 -1.57 -3.69 -12.56
N LYS A 33 -1.53 -4.51 -11.51
CA LYS A 33 -2.61 -4.56 -10.50
C LYS A 33 -2.86 -3.21 -9.82
N THR A 34 -1.81 -2.42 -9.65
CA THR A 34 -1.92 -1.06 -9.09
C THR A 34 -2.74 -0.12 -9.98
N GLU A 35 -2.61 -0.24 -11.30
CA GLU A 35 -3.41 0.51 -12.26
C GLU A 35 -4.88 0.06 -12.22
N MET A 36 -5.12 -1.25 -12.14
CA MET A 36 -6.49 -1.78 -12.00
C MET A 36 -7.18 -1.28 -10.74
N VAL A 37 -6.46 -1.21 -9.62
CA VAL A 37 -6.99 -0.66 -8.36
C VAL A 37 -7.45 0.79 -8.57
N ILE A 38 -6.66 1.61 -9.23
CA ILE A 38 -7.02 3.00 -9.50
C ILE A 38 -8.25 3.08 -10.42
N GLN A 39 -8.32 2.26 -11.47
CA GLN A 39 -9.48 2.23 -12.37
C GLN A 39 -10.77 1.80 -11.64
N LEU A 40 -10.69 0.80 -10.75
CA LEU A 40 -11.81 0.37 -9.93
C LEU A 40 -12.26 1.47 -8.97
N LEU A 41 -11.30 2.16 -8.34
CA LEU A 41 -11.58 3.27 -7.44
C LEU A 41 -12.25 4.43 -8.19
N ASP A 42 -11.74 4.80 -9.35
CA ASP A 42 -12.33 5.85 -10.18
C ASP A 42 -13.77 5.48 -10.63
N SER A 43 -14.01 4.20 -10.91
CA SER A 43 -15.35 3.69 -11.25
C SER A 43 -16.30 3.75 -10.06
N ALA A 44 -15.82 3.42 -8.85
CA ALA A 44 -16.61 3.48 -7.63
C ALA A 44 -17.00 4.95 -7.30
N LEU A 45 -16.05 5.88 -7.42
CA LEU A 45 -16.32 7.30 -7.21
C LEU A 45 -17.30 7.87 -8.24
N LYS A 46 -17.22 7.44 -9.51
CA LYS A 46 -18.19 7.82 -10.55
C LYS A 46 -19.59 7.24 -10.31
N ALA A 47 -19.68 6.15 -9.57
CA ALA A 47 -20.95 5.54 -9.16
C ALA A 47 -21.46 6.12 -7.83
N ASP A 48 -20.96 7.29 -7.42
CA ASP A 48 -21.34 8.01 -6.20
C ASP A 48 -21.18 7.18 -4.90
N ILE A 49 -20.24 6.23 -4.89
CA ILE A 49 -19.90 5.50 -3.67
C ILE A 49 -19.12 6.44 -2.75
N VAL A 50 -19.73 6.79 -1.62
CA VAL A 50 -19.13 7.66 -0.60
C VAL A 50 -18.25 6.84 0.32
N ALA A 51 -16.97 7.21 0.43
CA ALA A 51 -16.02 6.60 1.36
C ALA A 51 -14.98 7.63 1.79
N ASP A 52 -14.51 7.54 3.02
CA ASP A 52 -13.39 8.36 3.53
C ASP A 52 -12.07 7.61 3.44
N TYR A 53 -12.12 6.29 3.51
CA TYR A 53 -10.95 5.43 3.63
C TYR A 53 -10.95 4.29 2.61
N VAL A 54 -9.75 3.98 2.11
CA VAL A 54 -9.49 2.77 1.34
C VAL A 54 -8.58 1.86 2.16
N LEU A 55 -8.97 0.60 2.33
CA LEU A 55 -8.24 -0.40 3.09
C LEU A 55 -7.47 -1.32 2.14
N PHE A 56 -6.18 -1.53 2.43
CA PHE A 56 -5.32 -2.42 1.66
C PHE A 56 -4.55 -3.40 2.52
N ASP A 57 -4.23 -4.52 1.90
CA ASP A 57 -3.23 -5.44 2.42
C ASP A 57 -1.79 -4.98 2.08
N THR A 58 -0.81 -5.79 2.47
CA THR A 58 0.61 -5.50 2.28
C THR A 58 1.04 -5.35 0.82
N TRP A 59 0.31 -5.94 -0.14
CA TRP A 59 0.68 -5.94 -1.56
C TRP A 59 0.41 -4.61 -2.24
N PHE A 60 -0.60 -3.89 -1.77
CA PHE A 60 -1.03 -2.62 -2.36
C PHE A 60 -0.56 -1.40 -1.56
N THR A 61 -0.01 -1.60 -0.37
CA THR A 61 0.46 -0.49 0.49
C THR A 61 1.82 0.02 0.00
N THR A 62 1.81 0.69 -1.14
CA THR A 62 3.01 1.28 -1.77
C THR A 62 2.88 2.79 -1.84
N ALA A 63 4.00 3.51 -1.73
CA ALA A 63 4.00 4.97 -1.74
C ALA A 63 3.34 5.58 -2.99
N PRO A 64 3.58 5.09 -4.23
CA PRO A 64 2.90 5.61 -5.42
C PRO A 64 1.38 5.45 -5.36
N LEU A 65 0.89 4.29 -4.89
CA LEU A 65 -0.54 4.03 -4.80
C LEU A 65 -1.20 4.88 -3.72
N ILE A 66 -0.56 5.02 -2.55
CA ILE A 66 -1.02 5.91 -1.48
C ILE A 66 -1.16 7.34 -2.00
N THR A 67 -0.16 7.84 -2.74
CA THR A 67 -0.19 9.18 -3.32
C THR A 67 -1.37 9.33 -4.28
N ALA A 68 -1.54 8.39 -5.21
CA ALA A 68 -2.61 8.44 -6.21
C ALA A 68 -4.02 8.41 -5.59
N ILE A 69 -4.21 7.70 -4.47
CA ILE A 69 -5.48 7.65 -3.75
C ILE A 69 -5.72 8.95 -2.98
N ARG A 70 -4.68 9.50 -2.36
CA ARG A 70 -4.80 10.78 -1.65
C ARG A 70 -5.10 11.95 -2.58
N GLU A 71 -4.59 11.93 -3.80
CA GLU A 71 -4.91 12.91 -4.85
C GLU A 71 -6.41 12.89 -5.23
N ARG A 72 -7.12 11.80 -4.91
CA ARG A 72 -8.58 11.65 -5.07
C ARG A 72 -9.39 12.04 -3.83
N GLY A 73 -8.73 12.61 -2.82
CA GLY A 73 -9.38 13.04 -1.58
C GLY A 73 -9.64 11.94 -0.55
N LEU A 74 -9.17 10.71 -0.81
CA LEU A 74 -9.38 9.57 0.07
C LEU A 74 -8.18 9.32 1.00
N HIS A 75 -8.44 8.74 2.17
CA HIS A 75 -7.42 8.28 3.09
C HIS A 75 -7.10 6.79 2.88
N VAL A 76 -5.90 6.36 3.24
CA VAL A 76 -5.45 4.97 3.10
C VAL A 76 -5.15 4.38 4.46
N ILE A 77 -5.69 3.20 4.73
CA ILE A 77 -5.29 2.34 5.84
C ILE A 77 -4.73 1.05 5.22
N GLY A 78 -3.47 0.74 5.50
CA GLY A 78 -2.83 -0.42 4.89
C GLY A 78 -1.83 -1.10 5.81
N MET A 79 -1.69 -2.40 5.63
CA MET A 79 -0.65 -3.17 6.30
C MET A 79 0.69 -2.95 5.59
N LEU A 80 1.73 -2.69 6.35
CA LEU A 80 3.08 -2.52 5.79
C LEU A 80 3.84 -3.85 5.78
N LYS A 81 4.51 -4.09 4.67
CA LYS A 81 5.51 -5.14 4.56
C LYS A 81 6.88 -4.55 4.83
N HIS A 82 7.71 -5.27 5.59
CA HIS A 82 9.10 -4.90 5.74
C HIS A 82 9.80 -5.02 4.37
N MET A 83 10.19 -3.88 3.82
CA MET A 83 10.98 -3.80 2.57
C MET A 83 12.36 -3.25 2.87
N LYS A 84 13.40 -3.86 2.28
CA LYS A 84 14.80 -3.46 2.50
C LYS A 84 15.08 -2.01 2.08
N ASN A 85 14.37 -1.50 1.07
CA ASN A 85 14.62 -0.20 0.44
C ASN A 85 13.60 0.87 0.87
N SER A 86 12.87 0.67 1.98
CA SER A 86 11.95 1.67 2.49
C SER A 86 12.54 2.38 3.69
N SER A 87 12.60 3.69 3.62
CA SER A 87 13.07 4.57 4.70
C SER A 87 11.96 5.49 5.17
N TYR A 88 11.95 5.78 6.45
CA TYR A 88 10.99 6.66 7.09
C TYR A 88 11.73 7.82 7.74
N LEU A 89 11.35 9.04 7.40
CA LEU A 89 11.89 10.23 8.04
C LEU A 89 11.17 10.45 9.38
N TYR A 90 11.93 10.40 10.46
CA TYR A 90 11.44 10.64 11.81
C TYR A 90 12.47 11.49 12.60
N GLU A 91 12.03 12.59 13.18
CA GLU A 91 12.89 13.54 13.90
C GLU A 91 14.16 13.94 13.09
N GLY A 92 13.99 14.23 11.81
CA GLY A 92 15.07 14.66 10.92
C GLY A 92 16.05 13.57 10.49
N LYS A 93 15.83 12.30 10.84
CA LYS A 93 16.68 11.16 10.46
C LYS A 93 15.91 10.08 9.74
N TYR A 94 16.59 9.37 8.83
CA TYR A 94 16.00 8.24 8.11
C TYR A 94 16.19 6.94 8.88
N TYR A 95 15.13 6.19 9.03
CA TYR A 95 15.10 4.91 9.72
C TYR A 95 14.48 3.82 8.86
N THR A 96 14.99 2.60 8.96
CA THR A 96 14.24 1.42 8.50
C THR A 96 13.08 1.15 9.47
N LEU A 97 12.08 0.41 9.02
CA LEU A 97 10.91 0.07 9.85
C LEU A 97 11.30 -0.60 11.18
N LYS A 98 12.30 -1.50 11.15
CA LYS A 98 12.82 -2.19 12.35
C LYS A 98 13.51 -1.23 13.31
N ALA A 99 14.38 -0.35 12.81
CA ALA A 99 15.09 0.62 13.64
C ALA A 99 14.11 1.63 14.24
N LEU A 100 13.09 2.01 13.50
CA LEU A 100 12.05 2.91 13.97
C LEU A 100 11.23 2.28 15.11
N LEU A 101 10.83 1.01 14.97
CA LEU A 101 10.15 0.27 16.04
C LEU A 101 10.99 0.26 17.31
N GLN A 102 12.27 -0.10 17.23
CA GLN A 102 13.16 -0.11 18.40
C GLN A 102 13.29 1.26 19.06
N LYS A 103 13.34 2.33 18.26
CA LYS A 103 13.38 3.70 18.81
C LYS A 103 12.09 4.05 19.57
N VAL A 104 10.95 3.76 18.98
CA VAL A 104 9.64 4.01 19.58
C VAL A 104 9.43 3.19 20.84
N GLU A 105 9.85 1.93 20.83
CA GLU A 105 9.80 1.07 22.03
C GLU A 105 10.60 1.65 23.19
N ARG A 106 11.77 2.21 22.93
CA ARG A 106 12.59 2.88 23.96
C ARG A 106 11.93 4.15 24.50
N GLN A 107 11.29 4.94 23.64
CA GLN A 107 10.65 6.20 24.04
C GLN A 107 9.34 5.97 24.81
N GLN A 108 8.58 4.94 24.47
CA GLN A 108 7.26 4.65 25.05
C GLN A 108 7.28 3.65 26.20
N THR A 109 8.45 3.29 26.73
CA THR A 109 8.59 2.34 27.86
C THR A 109 7.90 2.85 29.12
N GLN A 110 7.61 4.15 29.20
CA GLN A 110 6.96 4.77 30.37
C GLN A 110 5.44 4.76 30.31
N ASP A 111 4.83 4.55 29.12
CA ASP A 111 3.38 4.58 28.99
C ASP A 111 2.81 3.15 28.95
N LYS A 112 2.34 2.70 30.12
CA LYS A 112 1.81 1.33 30.31
C LYS A 112 0.35 1.17 29.87
N SER A 113 -0.31 2.22 29.37
CA SER A 113 -1.75 2.20 29.08
C SER A 113 -2.16 1.33 27.89
N CYS A 114 -1.24 1.06 26.95
CA CYS A 114 -1.49 0.20 25.79
C CYS A 114 -0.43 -0.88 25.65
N SER A 115 -0.72 -2.08 26.14
CA SER A 115 0.24 -3.21 26.12
C SER A 115 0.44 -3.86 24.74
N PHE A 116 -0.46 -3.63 23.77
CA PHE A 116 -0.48 -4.34 22.49
C PHE A 116 -0.34 -3.46 21.23
N ALA A 117 -0.47 -2.14 21.34
CA ALA A 117 -0.30 -1.25 20.20
C ALA A 117 0.55 -0.03 20.54
N ARG A 118 1.42 0.35 19.62
CA ARG A 118 2.24 1.58 19.71
C ARG A 118 2.09 2.35 18.42
N SER A 119 1.81 3.64 18.50
CA SER A 119 1.62 4.49 17.33
C SER A 119 2.56 5.67 17.32
N ILE A 120 3.05 6.01 16.13
CA ILE A 120 3.84 7.21 15.90
C ILE A 120 3.42 7.86 14.59
N VAL A 121 3.51 9.18 14.54
CA VAL A 121 3.37 9.91 13.30
C VAL A 121 4.74 10.06 12.66
N VAL A 122 4.90 9.52 11.47
CA VAL A 122 6.15 9.57 10.71
C VAL A 122 6.05 10.62 9.62
N GLY A 123 7.09 11.41 9.48
CA GLY A 123 7.07 12.54 8.56
C GLY A 123 7.02 12.16 7.09
N THR A 124 7.56 10.99 6.68
CA THR A 124 7.67 10.75 5.24
C THR A 124 7.92 9.31 4.91
N LEU A 125 7.12 8.75 4.01
CA LEU A 125 7.44 7.52 3.30
C LEU A 125 8.16 7.90 2.01
N VAL A 126 9.49 7.83 2.01
CA VAL A 126 10.30 8.04 0.82
C VAL A 126 10.72 6.69 0.26
N THR A 127 10.46 6.47 -1.02
CA THR A 127 11.06 5.39 -1.78
C THR A 127 11.83 5.98 -2.94
N ASP A 128 12.87 5.29 -3.42
CA ASP A 128 13.70 5.73 -4.56
C ASP A 128 12.87 5.99 -5.82
N LYS A 129 11.70 5.36 -5.92
CA LYS A 129 10.77 5.49 -7.05
C LYS A 129 9.71 6.58 -6.89
N ASN A 130 9.52 7.11 -5.70
CA ASN A 130 8.56 8.18 -5.44
C ASN A 130 9.10 9.18 -4.41
N PRO A 131 9.72 10.26 -4.89
CA PRO A 131 10.29 11.29 -4.02
C PRO A 131 9.23 12.18 -3.35
N LYS A 132 7.95 12.06 -3.70
CA LYS A 132 6.88 12.83 -3.04
C LYS A 132 6.75 12.38 -1.60
N ALA A 133 7.05 13.28 -0.68
CA ALA A 133 6.94 13.07 0.75
C ALA A 133 5.47 12.89 1.17
N GLN A 134 5.15 11.77 1.82
CA GLN A 134 3.82 11.53 2.39
C GLN A 134 3.94 11.39 3.90
N LYS A 135 3.16 12.19 4.63
CA LYS A 135 3.02 12.00 6.08
C LYS A 135 2.13 10.79 6.35
N VAL A 136 2.64 9.85 7.09
CA VAL A 136 1.91 8.62 7.46
C VAL A 136 1.94 8.40 8.96
N LYS A 137 0.88 7.84 9.51
CA LYS A 137 0.83 7.34 10.88
C LYS A 137 1.15 5.86 10.87
N LEU A 138 2.23 5.46 11.53
CA LEU A 138 2.58 4.05 11.71
C LEU A 138 2.03 3.56 13.04
N VAL A 139 1.36 2.42 13.01
CA VAL A 139 0.87 1.72 14.20
C VAL A 139 1.53 0.35 14.25
N PHE A 140 2.28 0.10 15.30
CA PHE A 140 2.90 -1.19 15.56
C PHE A 140 2.03 -1.97 16.53
N VAL A 141 1.57 -3.15 16.09
CA VAL A 141 0.71 -4.03 16.90
C VAL A 141 1.51 -5.28 17.27
N ARG A 142 1.53 -5.62 18.55
CA ARG A 142 2.15 -6.86 19.02
C ARG A 142 1.21 -8.04 18.76
N ASN A 143 1.74 -9.08 18.14
CA ASN A 143 0.98 -10.31 17.98
C ASN A 143 0.93 -11.05 19.34
N GLN A 144 -0.28 -11.26 19.87
CA GLN A 144 -0.49 -11.93 21.17
C GLN A 144 -0.21 -13.44 21.12
N LYS A 145 -0.10 -14.06 19.92
CA LYS A 145 0.17 -15.51 19.77
C LYS A 145 1.62 -15.92 20.00
N GLN A 146 2.52 -14.98 20.26
CA GLN A 146 3.92 -15.26 20.64
C GLN A 146 4.13 -14.98 22.14
N ARG A 147 3.47 -15.77 22.96
CA ARG A 147 3.85 -15.99 24.36
C ARG A 147 4.48 -17.35 24.50
#